data_7faf7acbfa35058addcefee35587e651
#
_entry.id   7faf7acbfa35058addcefee35587e651
#
_cell.length_a   1.000
_cell.length_b   1.000
_cell.length_c   1.000
_cell.angle_alpha   90.00
_cell.angle_beta   90.00
_cell.angle_gamma   90.00
#
_symmetry.space_group_name_H-M   'P 1'
#
loop_
_entity.id
_entity.type
_entity.pdbx_description
1 polymer ?
#
loop_
_entity_poly.entity_id
_entity_poly.type
_entity_poly.pdbx_seq_one_letter_code
_entity_poly.pdbx_strand_id
1 'polypeptide(L)'
;MRVIKSADRIGGDAEPPRGKFHGHAMQSLLHHTTEATRASFVRFEPGAHTHWHKHSGGQVLHIVEGLARVQAWGEEAVSLAVGDAVVAPPDEKHWHGAGEGGPMTQLAFTSGEVTWLEEVDSGD
;
A
#
# COMPACT_ATOMS: atom_id res chain seq x y z
N MET A 1 24.03 10.33 8.49
CA MET A 1 23.15 9.16 8.69
C MET A 1 22.14 9.50 9.78
N ARG A 2 20.89 9.15 9.58
CA ARG A 2 19.84 9.34 10.60
C ARG A 2 19.33 7.97 11.04
N VAL A 3 19.33 7.72 12.34
CA VAL A 3 18.83 6.46 12.92
C VAL A 3 17.46 6.71 13.52
N ILE A 4 16.49 5.85 13.20
CA ILE A 4 15.13 5.93 13.74
C ILE A 4 14.86 4.63 14.49
N LYS A 5 14.79 4.73 15.81
CA LYS A 5 14.43 3.59 16.65
C LYS A 5 12.91 3.36 16.55
N SER A 6 12.47 2.13 16.81
CA SER A 6 11.05 1.81 16.72
C SER A 6 10.17 2.71 17.61
N ALA A 7 10.69 3.13 18.76
CA ALA A 7 9.98 4.04 19.66
C ALA A 7 9.81 5.46 19.10
N ASP A 8 10.60 5.83 18.10
CA ASP A 8 10.65 7.18 17.54
C ASP A 8 9.96 7.27 16.17
N ARG A 9 9.18 6.26 15.79
CA ARG A 9 8.42 6.28 14.54
C ARG A 9 7.42 7.44 14.55
N ILE A 10 7.29 8.11 13.42
CA ILE A 10 6.42 9.27 13.27
C ILE A 10 4.96 8.92 13.55
N GLY A 11 4.50 7.81 13.03
CA GLY A 11 3.09 7.43 13.09
C GLY A 11 2.65 6.81 14.41
N GLY A 12 3.58 6.47 15.29
CA GLY A 12 3.23 5.79 16.54
C GLY A 12 2.45 4.49 16.28
N ASP A 13 1.33 4.31 17.01
CA ASP A 13 0.46 3.15 16.84
C ASP A 13 -0.26 3.18 15.49
N ALA A 14 -0.65 1.99 15.02
CA ALA A 14 -1.40 1.87 13.79
C ALA A 14 -2.78 2.54 13.92
N GLU A 15 -3.22 3.18 12.85
CA GLU A 15 -4.51 3.85 12.77
C GLU A 15 -5.15 3.58 11.40
N PRO A 16 -6.46 3.84 11.24
CA PRO A 16 -7.09 3.72 9.93
C PRO A 16 -6.37 4.61 8.90
N PRO A 17 -6.11 4.10 7.69
CA PRO A 17 -5.40 4.89 6.69
C PRO A 17 -6.26 6.05 6.19
N ARG A 18 -5.59 7.10 5.78
CA ARG A 18 -6.24 8.17 5.02
C ARG A 18 -6.42 7.68 3.59
N GLY A 19 -7.48 8.16 2.93
CA GLY A 19 -7.75 7.78 1.55
C GLY A 19 -8.98 6.89 1.43
N LYS A 20 -9.08 6.19 0.30
CA LYS A 20 -10.28 5.44 -0.07
C LYS A 20 -9.99 3.95 -0.18
N PHE A 21 -10.61 3.19 0.73
CA PHE A 21 -10.41 1.76 0.86
C PHE A 21 -11.75 1.04 0.90
N HIS A 22 -11.78 -0.18 0.42
CA HIS A 22 -12.84 -1.15 0.67
C HIS A 22 -12.35 -2.10 1.76
N GLY A 23 -13.19 -2.33 2.79
CA GLY A 23 -12.84 -3.20 3.89
C GLY A 23 -11.93 -2.52 4.92
N HIS A 24 -11.42 -3.30 5.85
CA HIS A 24 -10.62 -2.83 6.96
C HIS A 24 -9.13 -2.84 6.66
N ALA A 25 -8.48 -1.70 6.89
CA ALA A 25 -7.04 -1.59 6.83
C ALA A 25 -6.52 -0.72 7.96
N MET A 26 -5.27 -0.92 8.36
CA MET A 26 -4.57 -0.13 9.38
C MET A 26 -3.23 0.29 8.83
N GLN A 27 -2.82 1.51 9.11
CA GLN A 27 -1.58 2.10 8.62
C GLN A 27 -0.71 2.62 9.77
N SER A 28 0.58 2.40 9.65
CA SER A 28 1.58 3.00 10.55
C SER A 28 2.66 3.66 9.72
N LEU A 29 2.75 4.98 9.78
CA LEU A 29 3.81 5.73 9.12
C LEU A 29 5.10 5.55 9.89
N LEU A 30 6.14 5.03 9.24
CA LEU A 30 7.42 4.75 9.88
C LEU A 30 8.32 5.98 9.91
N HIS A 31 8.56 6.57 8.76
CA HIS A 31 9.43 7.73 8.63
C HIS A 31 9.36 8.30 7.22
N HIS A 32 9.85 9.51 7.06
CA HIS A 32 10.14 10.07 5.75
C HIS A 32 11.59 9.72 5.38
N THR A 33 11.81 9.23 4.17
CA THR A 33 13.15 8.91 3.68
C THR A 33 13.82 10.14 3.06
N THR A 34 13.02 10.95 2.37
CA THR A 34 13.40 12.23 1.78
C THR A 34 12.21 13.17 1.91
N GLU A 35 12.32 14.39 1.39
CA GLU A 35 11.21 15.35 1.38
C GLU A 35 9.94 14.80 0.70
N ALA A 36 10.11 13.99 -0.33
CA ALA A 36 9.00 13.50 -1.15
C ALA A 36 8.62 12.04 -0.89
N THR A 37 9.43 11.28 -0.15
CA THR A 37 9.25 9.83 0.03
C THR A 37 9.00 9.49 1.49
N ARG A 38 8.01 8.64 1.72
CA ARG A 38 7.66 8.12 3.05
C ARG A 38 7.58 6.60 3.04
N ALA A 39 7.87 5.99 4.18
CA ALA A 39 7.73 4.55 4.39
C ALA A 39 6.62 4.29 5.40
N SER A 40 5.78 3.29 5.12
CA SER A 40 4.71 2.90 6.03
C SER A 40 4.43 1.41 5.93
N PHE A 41 3.91 0.84 7.04
CA PHE A 41 3.23 -0.45 6.99
C PHE A 41 1.74 -0.22 6.79
N VAL A 42 1.12 -1.03 5.93
CA VAL A 42 -0.34 -1.06 5.81
C VAL A 42 -0.76 -2.52 5.91
N ARG A 43 -1.65 -2.81 6.87
CA ARG A 43 -2.24 -4.13 7.05
C ARG A 43 -3.68 -4.10 6.55
N PHE A 44 -4.00 -5.04 5.69
CA PHE A 44 -5.34 -5.24 5.15
C PHE A 44 -5.93 -6.52 5.72
N GLU A 45 -7.17 -6.46 6.18
CA GLU A 45 -7.91 -7.66 6.51
C GLU A 45 -8.29 -8.43 5.23
N PRO A 46 -8.69 -9.71 5.32
CA PRO A 46 -8.99 -10.52 4.14
C PRO A 46 -9.95 -9.80 3.18
N GLY A 47 -9.58 -9.70 1.91
CA GLY A 47 -10.37 -9.06 0.87
C GLY A 47 -10.35 -7.54 0.85
N ALA A 48 -9.80 -6.88 1.88
CA ALA A 48 -9.72 -5.42 1.90
C ALA A 48 -8.70 -4.93 0.87
N HIS A 49 -9.01 -3.83 0.22
CA HIS A 49 -8.16 -3.27 -0.83
C HIS A 49 -8.42 -1.77 -1.00
N THR A 50 -7.48 -1.09 -1.67
CA THR A 50 -7.64 0.32 -1.99
C THR A 50 -8.63 0.51 -3.14
N HIS A 51 -9.14 1.73 -3.31
CA HIS A 51 -9.68 2.16 -4.60
C HIS A 51 -8.56 2.24 -5.63
N TRP A 52 -8.92 2.38 -6.88
CA TRP A 52 -7.96 2.79 -7.91
C TRP A 52 -7.33 4.11 -7.49
N HIS A 53 -6.03 4.23 -7.66
CA HIS A 53 -5.31 5.47 -7.33
C HIS A 53 -3.99 5.52 -8.06
N LYS A 54 -3.31 6.66 -7.95
CA LYS A 54 -1.98 6.84 -8.51
C LYS A 54 -1.15 7.76 -7.62
N HIS A 55 0.16 7.63 -7.71
CA HIS A 55 1.11 8.47 -6.97
C HIS A 55 2.00 9.22 -7.95
N SER A 56 2.14 10.53 -7.78
CA SER A 56 2.90 11.35 -8.71
C SER A 56 4.39 10.99 -8.77
N GLY A 57 4.94 10.46 -7.70
CA GLY A 57 6.34 10.01 -7.63
C GLY A 57 6.53 8.50 -7.69
N GLY A 58 5.44 7.74 -7.86
CA GLY A 58 5.48 6.28 -7.85
C GLY A 58 5.41 5.66 -6.47
N GLN A 59 5.37 4.33 -6.44
CA GLN A 59 5.28 3.57 -5.20
C GLN A 59 6.00 2.23 -5.35
N VAL A 60 6.67 1.81 -4.28
CA VAL A 60 7.24 0.46 -4.17
C VAL A 60 6.59 -0.23 -2.99
N LEU A 61 6.09 -1.45 -3.21
CA LEU A 61 5.47 -2.27 -2.17
C LEU A 61 6.27 -3.56 -2.00
N HIS A 62 6.55 -3.90 -0.75
CA HIS A 62 7.08 -5.22 -0.40
C HIS A 62 6.06 -5.96 0.46
N ILE A 63 5.76 -7.20 0.11
CA ILE A 63 4.83 -8.02 0.87
C ILE A 63 5.59 -8.69 1.99
N VAL A 64 5.20 -8.39 3.23
CA VAL A 64 5.91 -8.89 4.42
C VAL A 64 5.08 -9.90 5.22
N GLU A 65 3.77 -10.00 4.96
CA GLU A 65 2.86 -10.97 5.58
C GLU A 65 1.71 -11.28 4.64
N GLY A 66 1.34 -12.55 4.54
CA GLY A 66 0.15 -12.98 3.81
C GLY A 66 0.29 -12.99 2.30
N LEU A 67 -0.86 -12.96 1.64
CA LEU A 67 -0.96 -12.93 0.18
C LEU A 67 -1.65 -11.64 -0.26
N ALA A 68 -1.02 -10.94 -1.18
CA ALA A 68 -1.54 -9.70 -1.74
C ALA A 68 -2.16 -9.93 -3.11
N ARG A 69 -3.04 -9.03 -3.48
CA ARG A 69 -3.52 -8.89 -4.85
C ARG A 69 -3.27 -7.45 -5.30
N VAL A 70 -2.81 -7.32 -6.53
CA VAL A 70 -2.53 -6.01 -7.12
C VAL A 70 -2.97 -6.02 -8.58
N GLN A 71 -3.32 -4.85 -9.09
CA GLN A 71 -3.70 -4.71 -10.49
C GLN A 71 -3.32 -3.33 -11.00
N ALA A 72 -2.65 -3.28 -12.15
CA ALA A 72 -2.48 -2.04 -12.91
C ALA A 72 -3.65 -1.90 -13.88
N TRP A 73 -4.08 -0.67 -14.13
CA TRP A 73 -5.19 -0.39 -15.04
C TRP A 73 -4.91 -0.96 -16.43
N GLY A 74 -5.86 -1.73 -16.96
CA GLY A 74 -5.73 -2.37 -18.27
C GLY A 74 -5.01 -3.71 -18.25
N GLU A 75 -4.55 -4.17 -17.10
CA GLU A 75 -3.89 -5.46 -16.94
C GLU A 75 -4.68 -6.39 -16.04
N GLU A 76 -4.31 -7.66 -16.00
CA GLU A 76 -4.92 -8.62 -15.10
C GLU A 76 -4.41 -8.43 -13.67
N ALA A 77 -5.23 -8.77 -12.68
CA ALA A 77 -4.83 -8.79 -11.29
C ALA A 77 -3.80 -9.90 -11.05
N VAL A 78 -2.81 -9.62 -10.21
CA VAL A 78 -1.71 -10.55 -9.90
C VAL A 78 -1.72 -10.84 -8.41
N SER A 79 -1.49 -12.09 -8.04
CA SER A 79 -1.30 -12.49 -6.64
C SER A 79 0.19 -12.49 -6.30
N LEU A 80 0.51 -11.97 -5.12
CA LEU A 80 1.89 -11.85 -4.63
C LEU A 80 2.00 -12.50 -3.26
N ALA A 81 3.17 -13.10 -3.00
CA ALA A 81 3.50 -13.73 -1.73
C ALA A 81 4.56 -12.92 -0.98
N VAL A 82 4.83 -13.33 0.27
CA VAL A 82 5.90 -12.73 1.08
C VAL A 82 7.23 -12.76 0.31
N GLY A 83 7.91 -11.62 0.29
CA GLY A 83 9.16 -11.44 -0.44
C GLY A 83 8.99 -10.88 -1.85
N ASP A 84 7.78 -10.91 -2.39
CA ASP A 84 7.50 -10.28 -3.68
C ASP A 84 7.37 -8.77 -3.52
N ALA A 85 7.64 -8.06 -4.60
CA ALA A 85 7.56 -6.60 -4.63
C ALA A 85 6.83 -6.12 -5.87
N VAL A 86 6.24 -4.94 -5.74
CA VAL A 86 5.62 -4.20 -6.84
C VAL A 86 6.38 -2.89 -7.00
N VAL A 87 6.70 -2.55 -8.23
CA VAL A 87 7.22 -1.23 -8.55
C VAL A 87 6.21 -0.55 -9.46
N ALA A 88 5.49 0.42 -8.92
CA ALA A 88 4.52 1.21 -9.67
C ALA A 88 5.20 2.53 -10.07
N PRO A 89 5.42 2.76 -11.37
CA PRO A 89 6.05 4.02 -11.81
C PRO A 89 5.15 5.23 -11.55
N PRO A 90 5.71 6.44 -11.64
CA PRO A 90 4.91 7.65 -11.44
C PRO A 90 3.63 7.66 -12.28
N ASP A 91 2.54 8.04 -11.62
CA ASP A 91 1.21 8.19 -12.23
C ASP A 91 0.56 6.93 -12.80
N GLU A 92 1.11 5.74 -12.51
CA GLU A 92 0.43 4.50 -12.89
C GLU A 92 -0.81 4.28 -12.03
N LYS A 93 -1.95 4.14 -12.69
CA LYS A 93 -3.23 3.84 -12.03
C LYS A 93 -3.24 2.37 -11.61
N HIS A 94 -3.42 2.12 -10.32
CA HIS A 94 -3.40 0.77 -9.76
C HIS A 94 -4.23 0.68 -8.48
N TRP A 95 -4.43 -0.56 -8.01
CA TRP A 95 -4.93 -0.84 -6.67
C TRP A 95 -4.15 -2.00 -6.07
N HIS A 96 -4.19 -2.11 -4.75
CA HIS A 96 -3.58 -3.22 -4.02
C HIS A 96 -4.37 -3.54 -2.75
N GLY A 97 -4.21 -4.77 -2.27
CA GLY A 97 -4.91 -5.22 -1.07
C GLY A 97 -4.62 -6.67 -0.74
N ALA A 98 -5.40 -7.21 0.19
CA ALA A 98 -5.32 -8.61 0.62
C ALA A 98 -6.16 -9.51 -0.27
N GLY A 99 -5.68 -10.73 -0.49
CA GLY A 99 -6.53 -11.79 -1.01
C GLY A 99 -7.59 -12.22 0.01
N GLU A 100 -8.55 -13.02 -0.42
CA GLU A 100 -9.66 -13.47 0.44
C GLU A 100 -9.21 -14.48 1.50
N GLY A 101 -8.06 -15.12 1.31
CA GLY A 101 -7.61 -16.22 2.17
C GLY A 101 -7.02 -15.81 3.51
N GLY A 102 -6.75 -14.54 3.73
CA GLY A 102 -6.16 -14.07 4.98
C GLY A 102 -5.73 -12.63 4.92
N PRO A 103 -5.26 -12.06 6.05
CA PRO A 103 -4.74 -10.69 6.06
C PRO A 103 -3.41 -10.58 5.33
N MET A 104 -3.09 -9.36 4.92
CA MET A 104 -1.84 -9.04 4.26
C MET A 104 -1.23 -7.79 4.85
N THR A 105 0.08 -7.78 5.03
CA THR A 105 0.83 -6.58 5.42
C THR A 105 1.86 -6.28 4.36
N GLN A 106 1.88 -5.02 3.94
CA GLN A 106 2.86 -4.49 3.00
C GLN A 106 3.71 -3.42 3.66
N LEU A 107 4.98 -3.35 3.25
CA LEU A 107 5.85 -2.21 3.52
C LEU A 107 5.85 -1.35 2.26
N ALA A 108 5.37 -0.13 2.37
CA ALA A 108 5.21 0.78 1.25
C ALA A 108 6.20 1.93 1.31
N PHE A 109 6.86 2.19 0.18
CA PHE A 109 7.64 3.40 -0.04
C PHE A 109 6.92 4.22 -1.10
N THR A 110 6.38 5.36 -0.69
CA THR A 110 5.50 6.16 -1.53
C THR A 110 6.08 7.55 -1.71
N SER A 111 6.10 8.02 -2.95
CA SER A 111 6.66 9.33 -3.30
C SER A 111 5.61 10.22 -3.94
N GLY A 112 5.67 11.50 -3.63
CA GLY A 112 4.78 12.50 -4.20
C GLY A 112 3.38 12.47 -3.61
N GLU A 113 2.42 12.96 -4.39
CA GLU A 113 1.03 13.08 -3.99
C GLU A 113 0.19 11.94 -4.52
N VAL A 114 -0.82 11.54 -3.76
CA VAL A 114 -1.77 10.51 -4.17
C VAL A 114 -3.02 11.16 -4.78
N THR A 115 -3.51 10.58 -5.87
CA THR A 115 -4.82 10.90 -6.45
C THR A 115 -5.72 9.68 -6.32
N TRP A 116 -6.78 9.80 -5.54
CA TRP A 116 -7.77 8.73 -5.34
C TRP A 116 -8.81 8.75 -6.46
N LEU A 117 -9.09 7.58 -7.01
CA LEU A 117 -9.99 7.39 -8.15
C LEU A 117 -11.17 6.50 -7.76
N GLU A 118 -11.77 5.80 -8.71
CA GLU A 118 -13.00 5.04 -8.49
C GLU A 118 -12.77 3.75 -7.69
N GLU A 119 -13.85 3.16 -7.22
CA GLU A 119 -13.84 1.84 -6.59
C GLU A 119 -13.44 0.77 -7.61
N VAL A 120 -12.84 -0.32 -7.10
CA VAL A 120 -12.59 -1.50 -7.92
C VAL A 120 -13.92 -2.26 -8.07
N ASP A 121 -14.26 -2.62 -9.30
CA ASP A 121 -15.48 -3.38 -9.56
C ASP A 121 -15.40 -4.77 -8.92
N SER A 122 -16.49 -5.20 -8.29
CA SER A 122 -16.54 -6.47 -7.56
C SER A 122 -16.35 -7.71 -8.43
N GLY A 123 -16.43 -7.58 -9.73
CA GLY A 123 -16.17 -8.66 -10.67
C GLY A 123 -14.73 -8.75 -11.17
N ASP A 124 -13.90 -7.83 -10.76
CA ASP A 124 -12.51 -7.72 -11.24
C ASP A 124 -11.51 -8.50 -10.41
#